data_a60655205dbfc6744174aa4f8f4bea4b
#
_entry.id   a60655205dbfc6744174aa4f8f4bea4b
#
_cell.length_a   1.000
_cell.length_b   1.000
_cell.length_c   1.000
_cell.angle_alpha   90.00
_cell.angle_beta   90.00
_cell.angle_gamma   90.00
#
_symmetry.space_group_name_H-M   'P 1'
#
loop_
_entity.id
_entity.type
_entity.pdbx_description
1 polymer ?
#
loop_
_entity_poly.entity_id
_entity_poly.type
_entity_poly.pdbx_seq_one_letter_code
_entity_poly.pdbx_strand_id
1 'polypeptide(L)'
;MNKSRRNLLKIGTGLALSSAVTTRAGATPAAIKVPVGSGPAGNALRLVTYQHAAAEAPRLGVVTAQGMVIDVGASARELGMTLAFDPASMVSLIDAGPDAVAQARRCAASGRAHASLEHVRLLAPIPVPARNVYAVGWNYLEHFGESLTAKQAAAALPKHPVFFTKGTHTINGPFDPIPFDPSVSVKIDWEGELAVIIGKRGRNIAEADAMPYVFGYAVINDTTARDMQVDHGGQWFKGKSLDGHGPIGPWIIPASDIDYTNLQLTTRVNGVVKQQINTSQMYFKVPRIIAELSLGLTLEPGDIIATGTPSGIGAARNPPEFLKPGDVMETEIDRIGMIRNVIRQVTS
;
A
#
# COMPACT_ATOMS: atom_id res chain seq x y z
N MET A 1 -54.96 -30.49 32.25
CA MET A 1 -56.22 -29.75 32.19
C MET A 1 -55.97 -28.46 31.48
N ASN A 2 -56.28 -28.34 30.18
CA ASN A 2 -57.44 -27.66 29.57
C ASN A 2 -57.33 -26.12 29.72
N LYS A 3 -57.41 -25.25 28.75
CA LYS A 3 -58.04 -25.09 27.40
C LYS A 3 -57.44 -23.82 26.79
N SER A 4 -56.96 -23.80 25.57
CA SER A 4 -57.62 -23.37 24.34
C SER A 4 -58.55 -22.14 24.42
N ARG A 5 -58.23 -21.12 23.56
CA ARG A 5 -59.12 -20.27 22.71
C ARG A 5 -58.26 -19.28 21.91
N ARG A 6 -58.28 -19.39 20.79
CA ARG A 6 -58.68 -19.02 19.41
C ARG A 6 -59.34 -17.63 19.28
N ASN A 7 -58.80 -16.92 18.25
CA ASN A 7 -59.37 -15.93 17.33
C ASN A 7 -59.71 -14.52 17.82
N LEU A 8 -59.13 -13.53 17.11
CA LEU A 8 -59.93 -12.65 16.21
C LEU A 8 -59.03 -11.85 15.28
N LEU A 9 -59.20 -12.06 13.95
CA LEU A 9 -58.76 -11.14 12.91
C LEU A 9 -59.43 -9.78 13.07
N LYS A 10 -58.64 -8.69 12.94
CA LYS A 10 -59.18 -7.40 12.49
C LYS A 10 -58.31 -6.89 11.34
N ILE A 11 -58.91 -6.82 10.18
CA ILE A 11 -58.43 -6.19 8.97
C ILE A 11 -58.39 -4.66 9.20
N GLY A 12 -57.22 -4.10 9.14
CA GLY A 12 -57.01 -2.63 9.15
C GLY A 12 -56.31 -2.24 7.84
N THR A 13 -57.03 -1.56 6.98
CA THR A 13 -56.54 -0.90 5.78
C THR A 13 -55.55 0.18 6.14
N GLY A 14 -54.25 -0.05 5.95
CA GLY A 14 -53.22 0.93 6.15
C GLY A 14 -52.70 1.46 4.79
N LEU A 15 -52.85 2.73 4.57
CA LEU A 15 -52.25 3.47 3.46
C LEU A 15 -50.73 3.20 3.37
N ALA A 16 -50.31 2.75 2.22
CA ALA A 16 -48.91 2.68 1.88
C ALA A 16 -48.40 4.10 1.54
N LEU A 17 -47.68 4.70 2.45
CA LEU A 17 -46.83 5.86 2.16
C LEU A 17 -45.56 5.33 1.49
N SER A 18 -45.47 5.44 0.19
CA SER A 18 -44.23 5.22 -0.58
C SER A 18 -43.28 6.40 -0.29
N SER A 19 -42.35 6.19 0.62
CA SER A 19 -41.18 7.06 0.75
C SER A 19 -40.26 6.79 -0.45
N ALA A 20 -40.27 7.69 -1.41
CA ALA A 20 -39.29 7.72 -2.48
C ALA A 20 -37.91 7.97 -1.86
N VAL A 21 -37.10 6.93 -1.76
CA VAL A 21 -35.66 7.04 -1.49
C VAL A 21 -35.04 7.69 -2.72
N THR A 22 -34.84 8.99 -2.68
CA THR A 22 -33.99 9.70 -3.63
C THR A 22 -32.55 9.24 -3.40
N THR A 23 -32.12 8.27 -4.20
CA THR A 23 -30.69 7.97 -4.36
C THR A 23 -30.03 9.21 -4.93
N ARG A 24 -29.35 9.98 -4.08
CA ARG A 24 -28.41 10.99 -4.54
C ARG A 24 -27.39 10.26 -5.41
N ALA A 25 -27.40 10.55 -6.71
CA ALA A 25 -26.34 10.16 -7.61
C ALA A 25 -25.02 10.63 -7.00
N GLY A 26 -24.15 9.66 -6.66
CA GLY A 26 -22.83 9.95 -6.15
C GLY A 26 -22.10 10.81 -7.18
N ALA A 27 -21.59 11.95 -6.74
CA ALA A 27 -20.70 12.77 -7.56
C ALA A 27 -19.56 11.87 -8.04
N THR A 28 -19.38 11.78 -9.35
CA THR A 28 -18.23 11.15 -9.98
C THR A 28 -16.98 11.77 -9.33
N PRO A 29 -16.06 10.98 -8.76
CA PRO A 29 -14.84 11.54 -8.19
C PRO A 29 -14.16 12.35 -9.29
N ALA A 30 -13.80 13.60 -9.00
CA ALA A 30 -13.00 14.39 -9.92
C ALA A 30 -11.78 13.57 -10.34
N ALA A 31 -11.52 13.48 -11.64
CA ALA A 31 -10.39 12.75 -12.19
C ALA A 31 -9.13 13.19 -11.43
N ILE A 32 -8.58 12.29 -10.61
CA ILE A 32 -7.34 12.53 -9.90
C ILE A 32 -6.29 12.57 -11.01
N LYS A 33 -5.75 13.77 -11.32
CA LYS A 33 -4.52 13.83 -12.09
C LYS A 33 -3.49 13.00 -11.30
N VAL A 34 -3.28 11.77 -11.73
CA VAL A 34 -2.20 10.94 -11.18
C VAL A 34 -0.94 11.73 -11.47
N PRO A 35 -0.27 12.30 -10.46
CA PRO A 35 1.00 12.91 -10.70
C PRO A 35 1.89 11.78 -11.20
N VAL A 36 2.17 11.77 -12.49
CA VAL A 36 3.30 11.01 -13.02
C VAL A 36 4.50 11.79 -12.51
N GLY A 37 4.72 11.70 -11.17
CA GLY A 37 5.83 12.33 -10.47
C GLY A 37 7.11 11.98 -11.18
N SER A 38 8.24 12.46 -10.73
CA SER A 38 9.57 12.16 -11.25
C SER A 38 9.75 10.63 -11.50
N GLY A 39 8.97 10.14 -12.46
CA GLY A 39 8.87 8.72 -12.79
C GLY A 39 10.23 8.16 -13.18
N PRO A 40 10.42 6.84 -13.18
CA PRO A 40 11.69 6.22 -13.49
C PRO A 40 12.23 6.79 -14.78
N ALA A 41 13.48 7.30 -14.74
CA ALA A 41 14.19 7.71 -15.93
C ALA A 41 14.31 6.48 -16.86
N GLY A 42 13.84 6.58 -18.09
CA GLY A 42 14.00 5.52 -19.09
C GLY A 42 12.87 4.48 -19.13
N ASN A 43 13.21 3.25 -19.50
CA ASN A 43 12.30 2.14 -19.83
C ASN A 43 11.87 1.28 -18.63
N ALA A 44 11.89 1.81 -17.40
CA ALA A 44 11.46 1.04 -16.23
C ALA A 44 9.99 0.63 -16.34
N LEU A 45 9.72 -0.64 -16.07
CA LEU A 45 8.38 -1.21 -16.13
C LEU A 45 7.57 -0.78 -14.91
N ARG A 46 6.37 -0.21 -15.13
CA ARG A 46 5.42 0.18 -14.07
C ARG A 46 4.26 -0.77 -14.07
N LEU A 47 4.32 -1.79 -13.21
CA LEU A 47 3.29 -2.82 -13.12
C LEU A 47 2.16 -2.37 -12.19
N VAL A 48 0.94 -2.34 -12.70
CA VAL A 48 -0.26 -1.90 -11.96
C VAL A 48 -1.32 -2.98 -11.92
N THR A 49 -2.11 -2.95 -10.86
CA THR A 49 -3.44 -3.56 -10.80
C THR A 49 -4.47 -2.44 -10.90
N TYR A 50 -5.43 -2.56 -11.83
CA TYR A 50 -6.39 -1.50 -12.10
C TYR A 50 -7.79 -2.05 -12.43
N GLN A 51 -8.78 -1.16 -12.40
CA GLN A 51 -10.17 -1.41 -12.80
C GLN A 51 -10.66 -0.25 -13.69
N HIS A 52 -11.49 -0.54 -14.69
CA HIS A 52 -12.19 0.53 -15.45
C HIS A 52 -13.37 1.08 -14.66
N ALA A 53 -14.12 0.22 -13.99
CA ALA A 53 -15.22 0.60 -13.10
C ALA A 53 -15.16 -0.22 -11.81
N ALA A 54 -15.72 0.32 -10.72
CA ALA A 54 -15.63 -0.31 -9.39
C ALA A 54 -16.22 -1.74 -9.31
N ALA A 55 -17.12 -2.10 -10.22
CA ALA A 55 -17.75 -3.43 -10.29
C ALA A 55 -17.01 -4.42 -11.20
N GLU A 56 -15.97 -3.99 -11.92
CA GLU A 56 -15.20 -4.87 -12.80
C GLU A 56 -14.11 -5.62 -12.05
N ALA A 57 -13.76 -6.79 -12.57
CA ALA A 57 -12.62 -7.56 -12.04
C ALA A 57 -11.30 -6.79 -12.20
N PRO A 58 -10.37 -6.91 -11.25
CA PRO A 58 -9.03 -6.34 -11.38
C PRO A 58 -8.30 -6.89 -12.60
N ARG A 59 -7.44 -6.07 -13.20
CA ARG A 59 -6.60 -6.39 -14.35
C ARG A 59 -5.17 -5.93 -14.12
N LEU A 60 -4.23 -6.63 -14.72
CA LEU A 60 -2.84 -6.19 -14.77
C LEU A 60 -2.61 -5.26 -15.95
N GLY A 61 -1.89 -4.20 -15.70
CA GLY A 61 -1.47 -3.24 -16.70
C GLY A 61 -0.01 -2.83 -16.56
N VAL A 62 0.49 -2.22 -17.62
CA VAL A 62 1.75 -1.49 -17.63
C VAL A 62 1.45 -0.02 -17.91
N VAL A 63 1.98 0.87 -17.09
CA VAL A 63 1.83 2.32 -17.27
C VAL A 63 2.98 2.86 -18.08
N THR A 64 2.66 3.56 -19.18
CA THR A 64 3.66 4.23 -20.02
C THR A 64 4.10 5.58 -19.43
N ALA A 65 5.19 6.15 -19.96
CA ALA A 65 5.64 7.48 -19.57
C ALA A 65 4.61 8.59 -19.86
N GLN A 66 3.69 8.35 -20.80
CA GLN A 66 2.63 9.28 -21.20
C GLN A 66 1.36 9.12 -20.35
N GLY A 67 1.38 8.29 -19.30
CA GLY A 67 0.21 8.05 -18.45
C GLY A 67 -0.88 7.20 -19.11
N MET A 68 -0.51 6.36 -20.07
CA MET A 68 -1.43 5.40 -20.66
C MET A 68 -1.26 4.03 -20.01
N VAL A 69 -2.34 3.28 -19.92
CA VAL A 69 -2.37 1.91 -19.40
C VAL A 69 -2.46 0.94 -20.58
N ILE A 70 -1.51 0.03 -20.66
CA ILE A 70 -1.51 -1.12 -21.55
C ILE A 70 -2.00 -2.32 -20.75
N ASP A 71 -3.19 -2.85 -21.09
CA ASP A 71 -3.73 -4.08 -20.49
C ASP A 71 -2.90 -5.27 -20.93
N VAL A 72 -2.28 -5.97 -19.98
CA VAL A 72 -1.37 -7.08 -20.28
C VAL A 72 -2.11 -8.25 -20.92
N GLY A 73 -3.32 -8.58 -20.43
CA GLY A 73 -4.12 -9.68 -20.99
C GLY A 73 -4.65 -9.39 -22.40
N ALA A 74 -5.12 -8.15 -22.64
CA ALA A 74 -5.59 -7.73 -23.96
C ALA A 74 -4.42 -7.73 -24.97
N SER A 75 -3.30 -7.12 -24.58
CA SER A 75 -2.10 -7.03 -25.42
C SER A 75 -1.54 -8.41 -25.76
N ALA A 76 -1.52 -9.34 -24.80
CA ALA A 76 -1.08 -10.71 -25.06
C ALA A 76 -1.96 -11.41 -26.11
N ARG A 77 -3.30 -11.26 -26.03
CA ARG A 77 -4.22 -11.80 -27.03
C ARG A 77 -3.97 -11.20 -28.42
N GLU A 78 -3.78 -9.90 -28.52
CA GLU A 78 -3.49 -9.20 -29.78
C GLU A 78 -2.16 -9.65 -30.41
N LEU A 79 -1.18 -9.97 -29.56
CA LEU A 79 0.12 -10.49 -30.00
C LEU A 79 0.12 -12.02 -30.26
N GLY A 80 -1.00 -12.70 -30.05
CA GLY A 80 -1.07 -14.17 -30.14
C GLY A 80 -0.18 -14.88 -29.10
N MET A 81 0.05 -14.23 -27.96
CA MET A 81 0.97 -14.71 -26.92
C MET A 81 0.20 -15.40 -25.80
N THR A 82 0.63 -16.59 -25.39
CA THR A 82 0.15 -17.26 -24.18
C THR A 82 0.96 -16.76 -23.00
N LEU A 83 0.26 -16.21 -21.98
CA LEU A 83 0.90 -15.79 -20.74
C LEU A 83 1.17 -17.00 -19.83
N ALA A 84 2.30 -16.95 -19.11
CA ALA A 84 2.66 -17.93 -18.10
C ALA A 84 1.97 -17.68 -16.75
N PHE A 85 1.10 -16.66 -16.66
CA PHE A 85 0.45 -16.20 -15.43
C PHE A 85 -0.99 -15.73 -15.71
N ASP A 86 -1.78 -15.62 -14.65
CA ASP A 86 -3.12 -15.03 -14.72
C ASP A 86 -3.03 -13.49 -14.86
N PRO A 87 -3.54 -12.91 -15.97
CA PRO A 87 -3.51 -11.46 -16.19
C PRO A 87 -4.48 -10.66 -15.29
N ALA A 88 -5.15 -11.30 -14.34
CA ALA A 88 -5.92 -10.64 -13.29
C ALA A 88 -5.18 -10.62 -11.92
N SER A 89 -4.02 -11.28 -11.81
CA SER A 89 -3.33 -11.47 -10.53
C SER A 89 -1.86 -11.05 -10.58
N MET A 90 -1.52 -9.99 -9.84
CA MET A 90 -0.13 -9.54 -9.67
C MET A 90 0.73 -10.62 -9.01
N VAL A 91 0.19 -11.34 -8.02
CA VAL A 91 0.92 -12.42 -7.34
C VAL A 91 1.22 -13.55 -8.33
N SER A 92 0.30 -13.87 -9.23
CA SER A 92 0.56 -14.87 -10.28
C SER A 92 1.69 -14.45 -11.24
N LEU A 93 1.75 -13.17 -11.60
CA LEU A 93 2.86 -12.64 -12.40
C LEU A 93 4.19 -12.72 -11.63
N ILE A 94 4.17 -12.35 -10.36
CA ILE A 94 5.36 -12.38 -9.50
C ILE A 94 5.89 -13.82 -9.36
N ASP A 95 5.00 -14.78 -9.07
CA ASP A 95 5.34 -16.19 -8.87
C ASP A 95 5.87 -16.85 -10.16
N ALA A 96 5.37 -16.44 -11.33
CA ALA A 96 5.88 -16.91 -12.62
C ALA A 96 7.26 -16.32 -12.99
N GLY A 97 7.78 -15.37 -12.22
CA GLY A 97 9.16 -14.93 -12.23
C GLY A 97 9.61 -14.11 -13.44
N PRO A 98 10.91 -14.17 -13.78
CA PRO A 98 11.51 -13.28 -14.80
C PRO A 98 10.87 -13.39 -16.19
N ASP A 99 10.43 -14.59 -16.58
CA ASP A 99 9.78 -14.80 -17.89
C ASP A 99 8.44 -14.07 -17.97
N ALA A 100 7.68 -14.01 -16.88
CA ALA A 100 6.45 -13.24 -16.82
C ALA A 100 6.71 -11.73 -16.94
N VAL A 101 7.76 -11.22 -16.30
CA VAL A 101 8.20 -9.83 -16.46
C VAL A 101 8.59 -9.54 -17.90
N ALA A 102 9.30 -10.46 -18.56
CA ALA A 102 9.65 -10.33 -19.98
C ALA A 102 8.40 -10.34 -20.88
N GLN A 103 7.39 -11.16 -20.55
CA GLN A 103 6.11 -11.14 -21.26
C GLN A 103 5.37 -9.80 -21.09
N ALA A 104 5.31 -9.26 -19.85
CA ALA A 104 4.72 -7.95 -19.59
C ALA A 104 5.45 -6.83 -20.35
N ARG A 105 6.79 -6.90 -20.46
CA ARG A 105 7.58 -5.96 -21.30
C ARG A 105 7.24 -6.05 -22.77
N ARG A 106 7.06 -7.25 -23.32
CA ARG A 106 6.63 -7.43 -24.72
C ARG A 106 5.24 -6.84 -24.95
N CYS A 107 4.31 -7.01 -24.00
CA CYS A 107 3.00 -6.37 -24.05
C CYS A 107 3.14 -4.84 -24.05
N ALA A 108 3.98 -4.29 -23.17
CA ALA A 108 4.25 -2.86 -23.11
C ALA A 108 4.87 -2.31 -24.41
N ALA A 109 5.77 -3.06 -25.04
CA ALA A 109 6.42 -2.68 -26.29
C ALA A 109 5.49 -2.69 -27.51
N SER A 110 4.30 -3.33 -27.43
CA SER A 110 3.30 -3.29 -28.50
C SER A 110 2.83 -1.85 -28.79
N GLY A 111 2.98 -0.95 -27.82
CA GLY A 111 2.63 0.47 -27.93
C GLY A 111 1.13 0.75 -27.97
N ARG A 112 0.27 -0.26 -27.95
CA ARG A 112 -1.18 -0.09 -27.99
C ARG A 112 -1.75 0.18 -26.60
N ALA A 113 -2.07 1.44 -26.37
CA ALA A 113 -2.73 1.86 -25.12
C ALA A 113 -4.19 1.42 -25.10
N HIS A 114 -4.66 0.91 -23.95
CA HIS A 114 -6.04 0.45 -23.76
C HIS A 114 -6.87 1.44 -22.96
N ALA A 115 -6.23 2.26 -22.11
CA ALA A 115 -6.88 3.29 -21.32
C ALA A 115 -5.91 4.41 -20.95
N SER A 116 -6.43 5.57 -20.53
CA SER A 116 -5.67 6.59 -19.82
C SER A 116 -5.74 6.34 -18.32
N LEU A 117 -4.69 6.66 -17.57
CA LEU A 117 -4.70 6.64 -16.10
C LEU A 117 -5.85 7.44 -15.48
N GLU A 118 -6.29 8.51 -16.17
CA GLU A 118 -7.40 9.36 -15.72
C GLU A 118 -8.77 8.65 -15.79
N HIS A 119 -8.89 7.59 -16.58
CA HIS A 119 -10.13 6.85 -16.81
C HIS A 119 -10.15 5.47 -16.16
N VAL A 120 -9.15 5.15 -15.34
CA VAL A 120 -9.09 3.90 -14.59
C VAL A 120 -8.87 4.18 -13.11
N ARG A 121 -9.33 3.27 -12.26
CA ARG A 121 -8.98 3.27 -10.85
C ARG A 121 -7.78 2.37 -10.65
N LEU A 122 -6.67 2.93 -10.16
CA LEU A 122 -5.55 2.14 -9.69
C LEU A 122 -5.91 1.54 -8.32
N LEU A 123 -5.73 0.26 -8.19
CA LEU A 123 -5.78 -0.45 -6.92
C LEU A 123 -4.37 -0.53 -6.32
N ALA A 124 -4.25 -0.98 -5.07
CA ALA A 124 -2.98 -1.47 -4.58
C ALA A 124 -2.41 -2.49 -5.58
N PRO A 125 -1.10 -2.51 -5.87
CA PRO A 125 -0.54 -3.47 -6.82
C PRO A 125 -0.85 -4.92 -6.47
N ILE A 126 -0.92 -5.24 -5.18
CA ILE A 126 -1.42 -6.51 -4.62
C ILE A 126 -2.61 -6.15 -3.71
N PRO A 127 -3.86 -6.13 -4.23
CA PRO A 127 -5.01 -5.62 -3.48
C PRO A 127 -5.39 -6.49 -2.28
N VAL A 128 -5.14 -7.79 -2.38
CA VAL A 128 -5.42 -8.77 -1.33
C VAL A 128 -4.17 -9.64 -1.15
N PRO A 129 -3.22 -9.23 -0.31
CA PRO A 129 -2.05 -10.04 -0.02
C PRO A 129 -2.46 -11.31 0.75
N ALA A 130 -1.76 -12.42 0.49
CA ALA A 130 -2.02 -13.70 1.15
C ALA A 130 -1.67 -13.69 2.64
N ARG A 131 -0.81 -12.75 3.06
CA ARG A 131 -0.31 -12.61 4.43
C ARG A 131 -0.29 -11.15 4.85
N ASN A 132 -0.16 -10.94 6.15
CA ASN A 132 0.08 -9.61 6.70
C ASN A 132 1.33 -8.98 6.08
N VAL A 133 1.30 -7.66 5.96
CA VAL A 133 2.50 -6.88 5.61
C VAL A 133 3.51 -7.03 6.75
N TYR A 134 4.69 -7.52 6.45
CA TYR A 134 5.82 -7.45 7.38
C TYR A 134 6.32 -6.00 7.44
N ALA A 135 6.74 -5.55 8.60
CA ALA A 135 7.20 -4.19 8.78
C ALA A 135 8.39 -4.12 9.72
N VAL A 136 9.24 -3.11 9.51
CA VAL A 136 10.47 -2.91 10.29
C VAL A 136 10.37 -1.57 11.05
N GLY A 137 10.42 -1.63 12.37
CA GLY A 137 10.50 -0.44 13.22
C GLY A 137 11.91 0.12 13.34
N TRP A 138 12.00 1.46 13.49
CA TRP A 138 13.26 2.17 13.81
C TRP A 138 14.43 1.90 12.85
N ASN A 139 14.15 1.87 11.57
CA ASN A 139 15.16 1.56 10.57
C ASN A 139 15.90 2.79 9.99
N TYR A 140 15.75 3.95 10.62
CA TYR A 140 16.55 5.14 10.37
C TYR A 140 17.01 5.74 11.70
N LEU A 141 18.31 6.05 11.83
CA LEU A 141 18.89 6.48 13.10
C LEU A 141 18.28 7.76 13.66
N GLU A 142 17.94 8.71 12.80
CA GLU A 142 17.28 9.96 13.21
C GLU A 142 15.88 9.69 13.79
N HIS A 143 15.11 8.80 13.18
CA HIS A 143 13.79 8.39 13.68
C HIS A 143 13.89 7.67 15.03
N PHE A 144 14.92 6.84 15.20
CA PHE A 144 15.19 6.21 16.49
C PHE A 144 15.37 7.24 17.60
N GLY A 145 16.10 8.33 17.32
CA GLY A 145 16.31 9.45 18.26
C GLY A 145 15.06 10.24 18.61
N GLU A 146 14.03 10.27 17.76
CA GLU A 146 12.77 10.96 18.02
C GLU A 146 11.92 10.30 19.12
N SER A 147 11.99 8.97 19.23
CA SER A 147 11.15 8.20 20.15
C SER A 147 11.76 7.99 21.54
N LEU A 148 13.03 8.37 21.74
CA LEU A 148 13.78 8.16 22.95
C LEU A 148 14.46 9.46 23.41
N THR A 149 14.67 9.63 24.73
CA THR A 149 15.56 10.69 25.20
C THR A 149 16.96 10.43 24.65
N ALA A 150 17.71 11.49 24.34
CA ALA A 150 19.06 11.41 23.77
C ALA A 150 20.00 10.43 24.54
N LYS A 151 19.77 10.27 25.84
CA LYS A 151 20.53 9.38 26.72
C LYS A 151 20.17 7.89 26.53
N GLN A 152 18.92 7.59 26.15
CA GLN A 152 18.42 6.24 25.86
C GLN A 152 18.78 5.81 24.43
N ALA A 153 18.74 6.75 23.47
CA ALA A 153 19.08 6.50 22.07
C ALA A 153 20.52 5.97 21.89
N ALA A 154 21.50 6.54 22.58
CA ALA A 154 22.90 6.13 22.46
C ALA A 154 23.20 4.74 23.03
N ALA A 155 22.37 4.23 23.97
CA ALA A 155 22.59 2.95 24.66
C ALA A 155 21.82 1.79 24.02
N ALA A 156 20.91 2.01 23.07
CA ALA A 156 19.85 1.06 22.72
C ALA A 156 19.64 0.86 21.20
N LEU A 157 20.61 1.18 20.35
CA LEU A 157 20.50 0.84 18.93
C LEU A 157 20.24 -0.66 18.75
N PRO A 158 19.19 -1.06 18.03
CA PRO A 158 18.86 -2.46 17.88
C PRO A 158 19.96 -3.20 17.11
N LYS A 159 20.32 -4.40 17.60
CA LYS A 159 21.28 -5.28 16.92
C LYS A 159 20.63 -6.07 15.77
N HIS A 160 19.31 -6.20 15.82
CA HIS A 160 18.48 -6.92 14.87
C HIS A 160 17.29 -6.03 14.47
N PRO A 161 16.76 -6.16 13.23
CA PRO A 161 15.55 -5.46 12.82
C PRO A 161 14.40 -5.75 13.77
N VAL A 162 13.66 -4.71 14.15
CA VAL A 162 12.47 -4.83 15.00
C VAL A 162 11.27 -5.10 14.10
N PHE A 163 10.84 -6.35 14.03
CA PHE A 163 9.73 -6.75 13.17
C PHE A 163 8.38 -6.60 13.88
N PHE A 164 7.41 -6.12 13.10
CA PHE A 164 5.99 -6.14 13.42
C PHE A 164 5.18 -6.41 12.15
N THR A 165 3.85 -6.41 12.22
CA THR A 165 3.01 -6.64 11.04
C THR A 165 1.84 -5.67 11.00
N LYS A 166 1.33 -5.44 9.77
CA LYS A 166 0.01 -4.85 9.52
C LYS A 166 -0.92 -5.92 8.94
N GLY A 167 -2.17 -5.93 9.39
CA GLY A 167 -3.18 -6.85 8.86
C GLY A 167 -3.42 -6.65 7.36
N THR A 168 -3.81 -7.70 6.65
CA THR A 168 -4.10 -7.65 5.20
C THR A 168 -5.17 -6.62 4.82
N HIS A 169 -6.15 -6.39 5.70
CA HIS A 169 -7.23 -5.42 5.55
C HIS A 169 -6.78 -3.95 5.61
N THR A 170 -5.52 -3.70 5.99
CA THR A 170 -4.96 -2.35 5.94
C THR A 170 -4.66 -1.89 4.52
N ILE A 171 -4.45 -2.84 3.59
CA ILE A 171 -4.09 -2.51 2.21
C ILE A 171 -5.15 -1.62 1.57
N ASN A 172 -4.68 -0.51 1.02
CA ASN A 172 -5.50 0.50 0.38
C ASN A 172 -4.86 0.96 -0.93
N GLY A 173 -5.66 1.44 -1.85
CA GLY A 173 -5.17 1.91 -3.14
C GLY A 173 -4.32 3.19 -3.01
N PRO A 174 -3.45 3.46 -4.00
CA PRO A 174 -2.51 4.58 -3.96
C PRO A 174 -3.20 5.95 -3.92
N PHE A 175 -4.46 6.03 -4.34
CA PHE A 175 -5.25 7.27 -4.40
C PHE A 175 -6.60 7.14 -3.70
N ASP A 176 -6.86 6.01 -3.03
CA ASP A 176 -8.07 5.81 -2.24
C ASP A 176 -8.01 6.61 -0.94
N PRO A 177 -9.16 7.06 -0.40
CA PRO A 177 -9.18 7.76 0.87
C PRO A 177 -8.78 6.84 2.03
N ILE A 178 -8.11 7.40 3.04
CA ILE A 178 -7.87 6.73 4.31
C ILE A 178 -9.05 7.02 5.23
N PRO A 179 -9.73 5.98 5.77
CA PRO A 179 -10.82 6.16 6.71
C PRO A 179 -10.34 6.83 8.00
N PHE A 180 -11.12 7.76 8.55
CA PHE A 180 -10.88 8.41 9.83
C PHE A 180 -12.14 8.29 10.69
N ASP A 181 -12.03 7.53 11.77
CA ASP A 181 -13.09 7.39 12.77
C ASP A 181 -12.63 8.03 14.09
N PRO A 182 -13.19 9.20 14.47
CA PRO A 182 -12.79 9.89 15.68
C PRO A 182 -13.19 9.15 16.97
N SER A 183 -14.12 8.19 16.88
CA SER A 183 -14.49 7.33 18.02
C SER A 183 -13.44 6.26 18.30
N VAL A 184 -12.59 5.95 17.28
CA VAL A 184 -11.52 4.96 17.37
C VAL A 184 -10.20 5.63 17.75
N SER A 185 -9.76 6.64 16.99
CA SER A 185 -8.53 7.40 17.27
C SER A 185 -8.55 8.76 16.59
N VAL A 186 -8.01 9.76 17.28
CA VAL A 186 -7.73 11.09 16.73
C VAL A 186 -6.23 11.34 16.58
N LYS A 187 -5.40 10.32 16.81
CA LYS A 187 -3.94 10.41 16.74
C LYS A 187 -3.38 9.60 15.57
N ILE A 188 -3.99 9.82 14.40
CA ILE A 188 -3.54 9.15 13.15
C ILE A 188 -2.32 9.89 12.62
N ASP A 189 -1.25 9.15 12.41
CA ASP A 189 0.07 9.66 12.02
C ASP A 189 0.52 9.06 10.70
N TRP A 190 1.43 9.75 9.99
CA TRP A 190 2.04 9.34 8.73
C TRP A 190 3.37 8.65 8.94
N GLU A 191 3.68 7.67 8.13
CA GLU A 191 4.96 6.97 8.04
C GLU A 191 5.23 6.55 6.60
N GLY A 192 5.88 7.42 5.82
CA GLY A 192 6.29 7.11 4.44
C GLY A 192 7.45 6.13 4.42
N GLU A 193 7.36 5.07 3.59
CA GLU A 193 8.32 3.98 3.54
C GLU A 193 8.52 3.41 2.13
N LEU A 194 9.67 2.81 1.90
CA LEU A 194 9.91 1.91 0.78
C LEU A 194 9.24 0.56 1.08
N ALA A 195 8.43 0.05 0.16
CA ALA A 195 7.93 -1.31 0.21
C ALA A 195 8.80 -2.21 -0.68
N VAL A 196 9.24 -3.34 -0.13
CA VAL A 196 9.92 -4.42 -0.85
C VAL A 196 8.90 -5.52 -1.11
N ILE A 197 8.82 -5.99 -2.36
CA ILE A 197 7.97 -7.10 -2.77
C ILE A 197 8.84 -8.32 -2.99
N ILE A 198 8.54 -9.42 -2.31
CA ILE A 198 9.24 -10.70 -2.47
C ILE A 198 8.80 -11.39 -3.75
N GLY A 199 9.75 -11.89 -4.51
CA GLY A 199 9.52 -12.54 -5.81
C GLY A 199 9.77 -14.03 -5.84
N LYS A 200 10.40 -14.57 -4.82
CA LYS A 200 10.79 -15.98 -4.80
C LYS A 200 10.61 -16.57 -3.41
N ARG A 201 10.06 -17.77 -3.36
CA ARG A 201 9.97 -18.53 -2.10
C ARG A 201 11.33 -18.82 -1.51
N GLY A 202 11.53 -18.55 -0.21
CA GLY A 202 12.78 -18.84 0.49
C GLY A 202 12.65 -18.83 2.00
N ARG A 203 13.56 -19.54 2.65
CA ARG A 203 13.68 -19.63 4.11
C ARG A 203 15.15 -19.71 4.48
N ASN A 204 15.54 -19.11 5.60
CA ASN A 204 16.93 -19.06 6.07
C ASN A 204 17.88 -18.51 4.99
N ILE A 205 17.47 -17.42 4.34
CA ILE A 205 18.20 -16.79 3.24
C ILE A 205 19.42 -16.09 3.82
N ALA A 206 20.61 -16.39 3.30
CA ALA A 206 21.82 -15.67 3.69
C ALA A 206 21.76 -14.23 3.18
N GLU A 207 22.31 -13.27 3.93
CA GLU A 207 22.28 -11.85 3.58
C GLU A 207 22.89 -11.61 2.19
N ALA A 208 24.00 -12.30 1.87
CA ALA A 208 24.66 -12.19 0.56
C ALA A 208 23.79 -12.68 -0.61
N ASP A 209 22.82 -13.55 -0.35
CA ASP A 209 21.94 -14.17 -1.35
C ASP A 209 20.53 -13.55 -1.38
N ALA A 210 20.29 -12.49 -0.60
CA ALA A 210 18.93 -11.98 -0.37
C ALA A 210 18.35 -11.22 -1.59
N MET A 211 19.16 -10.47 -2.32
CA MET A 211 18.65 -9.61 -3.41
C MET A 211 17.95 -10.37 -4.54
N PRO A 212 18.36 -11.57 -4.95
CA PRO A 212 17.62 -12.38 -5.91
C PRO A 212 16.19 -12.79 -5.49
N TYR A 213 15.81 -12.57 -4.22
CA TYR A 213 14.46 -12.81 -3.73
C TYR A 213 13.55 -11.58 -3.85
N VAL A 214 14.09 -10.42 -4.20
CA VAL A 214 13.32 -9.20 -4.38
C VAL A 214 12.75 -9.15 -5.79
N PHE A 215 11.41 -9.08 -5.90
CA PHE A 215 10.73 -8.85 -7.16
C PHE A 215 10.82 -7.39 -7.59
N GLY A 216 10.57 -6.47 -6.67
CA GLY A 216 10.53 -5.05 -6.96
C GLY A 216 10.16 -4.20 -5.75
N TYR A 217 9.86 -2.93 -6.04
CA TYR A 217 9.63 -1.91 -5.04
C TYR A 217 8.37 -1.11 -5.34
N ALA A 218 7.73 -0.63 -4.28
CA ALA A 218 6.60 0.29 -4.32
C ALA A 218 6.74 1.34 -3.20
N VAL A 219 5.85 2.33 -3.19
CA VAL A 219 5.69 3.27 -2.07
C VAL A 219 4.61 2.74 -1.15
N ILE A 220 4.81 2.79 0.16
CA ILE A 220 3.79 2.49 1.18
C ILE A 220 3.78 3.59 2.23
N ASN A 221 2.62 3.84 2.85
CA ASN A 221 2.55 4.61 4.08
C ASN A 221 2.02 3.71 5.21
N ASP A 222 2.86 3.50 6.24
CA ASP A 222 2.50 2.73 7.43
C ASP A 222 1.72 3.59 8.42
N THR A 223 0.55 4.09 7.97
CA THR A 223 -0.31 4.98 8.75
C THR A 223 -0.66 4.35 10.10
N THR A 224 -0.50 5.13 11.19
CA THR A 224 -0.47 4.62 12.55
C THR A 224 -1.43 5.38 13.46
N ALA A 225 -2.26 4.67 14.24
CA ALA A 225 -2.99 5.22 15.39
C ALA A 225 -2.10 5.16 16.64
N ARG A 226 -1.50 6.30 17.03
CA ARG A 226 -0.43 6.33 18.05
C ARG A 226 -0.90 5.96 19.45
N ASP A 227 -2.10 6.35 19.83
CA ASP A 227 -2.72 5.93 21.09
C ASP A 227 -2.87 4.40 21.16
N MET A 228 -3.46 3.80 20.11
CA MET A 228 -3.62 2.35 20.07
C MET A 228 -2.29 1.60 19.99
N GLN A 229 -1.26 2.18 19.38
CA GLN A 229 0.08 1.60 19.35
C GLN A 229 0.68 1.44 20.74
N VAL A 230 0.36 2.37 21.68
CA VAL A 230 0.91 2.39 23.04
C VAL A 230 -0.02 1.66 24.01
N ASP A 231 -1.32 1.92 23.94
CA ASP A 231 -2.31 1.51 24.96
C ASP A 231 -2.53 -0.02 24.99
N HIS A 232 -2.22 -0.72 23.92
CA HIS A 232 -2.35 -2.18 23.82
C HIS A 232 -1.08 -2.93 24.27
N GLY A 233 -0.48 -2.54 25.40
CA GLY A 233 0.63 -3.25 26.03
C GLY A 233 1.94 -3.17 25.27
N GLY A 234 2.11 -2.16 24.40
CA GLY A 234 3.31 -1.98 23.57
C GLY A 234 3.41 -2.93 22.37
N GLN A 235 2.37 -3.70 22.08
CA GLN A 235 2.26 -4.47 20.84
C GLN A 235 1.66 -3.58 19.74
N TRP A 236 2.44 -3.29 18.70
CA TRP A 236 2.10 -2.27 17.72
C TRP A 236 0.95 -2.64 16.78
N PHE A 237 0.68 -3.94 16.64
CA PHE A 237 -0.28 -4.46 15.66
C PHE A 237 -1.61 -3.70 15.64
N LYS A 238 -2.22 -3.42 16.81
CA LYS A 238 -3.53 -2.76 16.86
C LYS A 238 -3.49 -1.33 16.32
N GLY A 239 -2.47 -0.54 16.68
CA GLY A 239 -2.27 0.82 16.17
C GLY A 239 -1.85 0.88 14.71
N LYS A 240 -1.31 -0.20 14.17
CA LYS A 240 -0.83 -0.36 12.80
C LYS A 240 -1.85 -1.01 11.86
N SER A 241 -2.99 -1.51 12.37
CA SER A 241 -3.89 -2.38 11.62
C SER A 241 -5.33 -1.90 11.63
N LEU A 242 -5.57 -0.60 11.42
CA LEU A 242 -6.89 -0.09 11.11
C LEU A 242 -7.19 -0.31 9.61
N ASP A 243 -8.47 -0.51 9.27
CA ASP A 243 -8.92 -0.77 7.90
C ASP A 243 -8.49 0.36 6.95
N GLY A 244 -7.82 0.00 5.84
CA GLY A 244 -7.38 0.97 4.83
C GLY A 244 -6.20 1.86 5.24
N HIS A 245 -5.53 1.60 6.37
CA HIS A 245 -4.40 2.38 6.89
C HIS A 245 -3.02 1.91 6.40
N GLY A 246 -2.96 1.33 5.20
CA GLY A 246 -1.75 0.87 4.53
C GLY A 246 -1.79 1.15 3.03
N PRO A 247 -1.97 2.43 2.59
CA PRO A 247 -1.97 2.74 1.17
C PRO A 247 -0.63 2.38 0.54
N ILE A 248 -0.68 1.68 -0.60
CA ILE A 248 0.50 1.19 -1.31
C ILE A 248 0.35 1.35 -2.82
N GLY A 249 1.44 1.66 -3.50
CA GLY A 249 1.55 1.77 -4.95
C GLY A 249 2.54 2.87 -5.38
N PRO A 250 2.25 3.65 -6.43
CA PRO A 250 1.12 3.49 -7.35
C PRO A 250 1.24 2.25 -8.24
N TRP A 251 2.45 1.69 -8.35
CA TRP A 251 2.84 0.50 -9.11
C TRP A 251 4.01 -0.21 -8.45
N ILE A 252 4.36 -1.38 -8.96
CA ILE A 252 5.62 -2.05 -8.65
C ILE A 252 6.60 -1.77 -9.78
N ILE A 253 7.81 -1.32 -9.42
CA ILE A 253 8.96 -1.27 -10.30
C ILE A 253 9.80 -2.54 -10.05
N PRO A 254 10.04 -3.40 -11.06
CA PRO A 254 10.91 -4.55 -10.89
C PRO A 254 12.30 -4.17 -10.38
N ALA A 255 12.89 -4.99 -9.53
CA ALA A 255 14.21 -4.73 -8.95
C ALA A 255 15.34 -4.63 -10.00
N SER A 256 15.13 -5.26 -11.17
CA SER A 256 16.05 -5.14 -12.32
C SER A 256 16.11 -3.73 -12.92
N ASP A 257 15.11 -2.89 -12.66
CA ASP A 257 14.91 -1.60 -13.32
C ASP A 257 15.31 -0.40 -12.46
N ILE A 258 15.60 -0.63 -11.18
CA ILE A 258 15.88 0.43 -10.23
C ILE A 258 16.86 -0.01 -9.17
N ASP A 259 17.82 0.86 -8.87
CA ASP A 259 18.66 0.74 -7.68
C ASP A 259 17.96 1.44 -6.50
N TYR A 260 17.52 0.64 -5.52
CA TYR A 260 16.84 1.13 -4.33
C TYR A 260 17.76 1.82 -3.32
N THR A 261 19.08 1.66 -3.47
CA THR A 261 20.06 2.11 -2.45
C THR A 261 20.27 3.61 -2.42
N ASN A 262 19.77 4.34 -3.41
CA ASN A 262 19.92 5.79 -3.52
C ASN A 262 18.66 6.44 -4.10
N LEU A 263 17.58 6.42 -3.33
CA LEU A 263 16.29 7.03 -3.69
C LEU A 263 15.89 8.04 -2.62
N GLN A 264 15.40 9.21 -3.05
CA GLN A 264 14.83 10.20 -2.15
C GLN A 264 13.40 9.82 -1.80
N LEU A 265 13.10 9.66 -0.52
CA LEU A 265 11.75 9.52 0.02
C LEU A 265 11.30 10.87 0.59
N THR A 266 10.09 11.27 0.27
CA THR A 266 9.49 12.51 0.80
C THR A 266 8.03 12.27 1.16
N THR A 267 7.63 12.58 2.40
CA THR A 267 6.21 12.62 2.81
C THR A 267 5.78 14.05 3.01
N ARG A 268 4.62 14.41 2.45
CA ARG A 268 3.98 15.72 2.60
C ARG A 268 2.59 15.58 3.19
N VAL A 269 2.20 16.54 4.00
CA VAL A 269 0.80 16.72 4.44
C VAL A 269 0.38 18.13 4.05
N ASN A 270 -0.69 18.21 3.25
CA ASN A 270 -1.19 19.47 2.67
C ASN A 270 -0.09 20.27 1.93
N GLY A 271 0.77 19.56 1.18
CA GLY A 271 1.88 20.13 0.44
C GLY A 271 3.12 20.50 1.28
N VAL A 272 3.03 20.43 2.62
CA VAL A 272 4.15 20.71 3.53
C VAL A 272 4.98 19.44 3.74
N VAL A 273 6.28 19.50 3.46
CA VAL A 273 7.23 18.39 3.70
C VAL A 273 7.26 18.07 5.20
N LYS A 274 6.98 16.83 5.53
CA LYS A 274 7.00 16.31 6.90
C LYS A 274 8.17 15.36 7.14
N GLN A 275 8.48 14.52 6.15
CA GLN A 275 9.62 13.59 6.19
C GLN A 275 10.40 13.72 4.88
N GLN A 276 11.72 13.64 4.97
CA GLN A 276 12.58 13.62 3.79
C GLN A 276 13.89 12.90 4.12
N ILE A 277 14.20 11.83 3.38
CA ILE A 277 15.36 10.99 3.61
C ILE A 277 15.81 10.31 2.32
N ASN A 278 17.07 9.92 2.26
CA ASN A 278 17.57 9.05 1.21
C ASN A 278 17.64 7.60 1.72
N THR A 279 17.21 6.63 0.90
CA THR A 279 17.23 5.21 1.25
C THR A 279 18.62 4.65 1.56
N SER A 280 19.68 5.36 1.11
CA SER A 280 21.06 5.06 1.51
C SER A 280 21.30 5.18 3.01
N GLN A 281 20.44 5.90 3.75
CA GLN A 281 20.54 6.09 5.20
C GLN A 281 19.77 5.05 6.01
N MET A 282 19.08 4.10 5.33
CA MET A 282 18.43 2.96 5.99
C MET A 282 19.46 2.21 6.86
N TYR A 283 19.15 1.98 8.14
CA TYR A 283 20.08 1.36 9.10
C TYR A 283 20.29 -0.11 8.77
N PHE A 284 19.25 -0.92 8.77
CA PHE A 284 19.29 -2.28 8.25
C PHE A 284 18.91 -2.27 6.77
N LYS A 285 19.85 -2.60 5.88
CA LYS A 285 19.62 -2.66 4.45
C LYS A 285 18.69 -3.82 4.08
N VAL A 286 18.07 -3.76 2.91
CA VAL A 286 17.13 -4.78 2.44
C VAL A 286 17.69 -6.22 2.53
N PRO A 287 18.95 -6.50 2.16
CA PRO A 287 19.51 -7.85 2.34
C PRO A 287 19.48 -8.33 3.78
N ARG A 288 19.84 -7.46 4.73
CA ARG A 288 19.80 -7.79 6.16
C ARG A 288 18.38 -8.02 6.67
N ILE A 289 17.42 -7.21 6.24
CA ILE A 289 16.00 -7.38 6.61
C ILE A 289 15.50 -8.74 6.13
N ILE A 290 15.77 -9.11 4.88
CA ILE A 290 15.33 -10.38 4.30
C ILE A 290 15.99 -11.55 5.03
N ALA A 291 17.29 -11.50 5.31
CA ALA A 291 18.01 -12.55 6.00
C ALA A 291 17.43 -12.80 7.40
N GLU A 292 17.26 -11.75 8.19
CA GLU A 292 16.73 -11.86 9.56
C GLU A 292 15.24 -12.29 9.56
N LEU A 293 14.41 -11.73 8.67
CA LEU A 293 13.00 -12.10 8.60
C LEU A 293 12.81 -13.54 8.16
N SER A 294 13.63 -14.03 7.21
CA SER A 294 13.52 -15.38 6.69
C SER A 294 14.09 -16.44 7.64
N LEU A 295 14.78 -16.05 8.72
CA LEU A 295 15.34 -16.97 9.69
C LEU A 295 14.22 -17.71 10.43
N GLY A 296 14.05 -18.99 10.09
CA GLY A 296 12.96 -19.81 10.62
C GLY A 296 11.56 -19.56 9.99
N LEU A 297 11.41 -18.51 9.17
CA LEU A 297 10.17 -18.12 8.50
C LEU A 297 10.33 -18.26 6.98
N THR A 298 9.33 -18.81 6.29
CA THR A 298 9.34 -18.90 4.83
C THR A 298 8.71 -17.65 4.23
N LEU A 299 9.45 -16.93 3.40
CA LEU A 299 8.92 -15.88 2.55
C LEU A 299 8.32 -16.48 1.27
N GLU A 300 7.26 -15.87 0.77
CA GLU A 300 6.54 -16.32 -0.44
C GLU A 300 6.45 -15.18 -1.48
N PRO A 301 6.31 -15.52 -2.79
CA PRO A 301 6.06 -14.52 -3.81
C PRO A 301 4.84 -13.66 -3.47
N GLY A 302 5.00 -12.34 -3.57
CA GLY A 302 3.96 -11.38 -3.22
C GLY A 302 3.93 -10.95 -1.75
N ASP A 303 4.78 -11.50 -0.87
CA ASP A 303 4.96 -10.96 0.47
C ASP A 303 5.48 -9.51 0.38
N ILE A 304 4.95 -8.64 1.23
CA ILE A 304 5.26 -7.21 1.28
C ILE A 304 6.03 -6.91 2.56
N ILE A 305 7.14 -6.19 2.44
CA ILE A 305 7.94 -5.72 3.57
C ILE A 305 8.00 -4.19 3.53
N ALA A 306 7.40 -3.52 4.50
CA ALA A 306 7.58 -2.11 4.78
C ALA A 306 8.91 -1.92 5.53
N THR A 307 9.83 -1.10 4.99
CA THR A 307 11.23 -1.11 5.42
C THR A 307 11.56 -0.14 6.55
N GLY A 308 10.57 0.55 7.07
CA GLY A 308 10.72 1.54 8.13
C GLY A 308 10.67 2.97 7.62
N THR A 309 10.18 3.85 8.49
CA THR A 309 9.98 5.27 8.21
C THR A 309 11.13 6.12 8.75
N PRO A 310 11.48 7.27 8.11
CA PRO A 310 12.46 8.21 8.62
C PRO A 310 11.89 9.12 9.72
N SER A 311 12.73 10.00 10.26
CA SER A 311 12.34 11.10 11.15
C SER A 311 11.29 12.03 10.54
N GLY A 312 10.58 12.78 11.39
CA GLY A 312 9.54 13.73 11.01
C GLY A 312 8.13 13.20 11.13
N ILE A 313 7.91 12.11 11.87
CA ILE A 313 6.56 11.64 12.23
C ILE A 313 5.81 12.69 13.04
N GLY A 314 4.48 12.68 12.94
CA GLY A 314 3.65 13.68 13.61
C GLY A 314 3.70 13.61 15.13
N ALA A 315 3.75 12.42 15.69
CA ALA A 315 3.83 12.22 17.15
C ALA A 315 5.11 12.79 17.79
N ALA A 316 6.20 12.88 17.03
CA ALA A 316 7.49 13.41 17.51
C ALA A 316 7.62 14.93 17.39
N ARG A 317 6.65 15.60 16.77
CA ARG A 317 6.67 17.07 16.61
C ARG A 317 6.32 17.77 17.91
N ASN A 318 6.73 19.02 18.01
CA ASN A 318 6.43 19.86 19.17
C ASN A 318 5.75 21.17 18.72
N PRO A 319 4.41 21.31 18.92
CA PRO A 319 3.49 20.29 19.47
C PRO A 319 3.28 19.11 18.52
N PRO A 320 2.82 17.94 19.01
CA PRO A 320 2.47 16.80 18.16
C PRO A 320 1.42 17.16 17.11
N GLU A 321 1.60 16.64 15.88
CA GLU A 321 0.70 16.84 14.76
C GLU A 321 0.08 15.50 14.34
N PHE A 322 -1.22 15.47 14.04
CA PHE A 322 -1.93 14.30 13.57
C PHE A 322 -2.82 14.64 12.38
N LEU A 323 -3.04 13.65 11.52
CA LEU A 323 -3.92 13.76 10.36
C LEU A 323 -5.37 14.01 10.79
N LYS A 324 -6.06 14.83 10.01
CA LYS A 324 -7.46 15.22 10.23
C LYS A 324 -8.27 15.01 8.97
N PRO A 325 -9.60 14.85 9.07
CA PRO A 325 -10.48 14.82 7.90
C PRO A 325 -10.25 16.02 6.99
N GLY A 326 -10.07 15.73 5.70
CA GLY A 326 -9.75 16.71 4.67
C GLY A 326 -8.27 16.88 4.37
N ASP A 327 -7.38 16.43 5.25
CA ASP A 327 -5.93 16.46 4.98
C ASP A 327 -5.59 15.58 3.78
N VAL A 328 -4.58 16.01 3.04
CA VAL A 328 -4.00 15.29 1.90
C VAL A 328 -2.59 14.85 2.28
N MET A 329 -2.40 13.54 2.37
CA MET A 329 -1.12 12.92 2.60
C MET A 329 -0.53 12.42 1.29
N GLU A 330 0.71 12.81 1.00
CA GLU A 330 1.46 12.37 -0.17
C GLU A 330 2.76 11.72 0.29
N THR A 331 3.06 10.54 -0.25
CA THR A 331 4.36 9.89 -0.06
C THR A 331 4.96 9.58 -1.42
N GLU A 332 6.13 10.11 -1.67
CA GLU A 332 6.83 10.02 -2.94
C GLU A 332 8.21 9.37 -2.73
N ILE A 333 8.56 8.46 -3.63
CA ILE A 333 9.93 7.95 -3.73
C ILE A 333 10.39 8.17 -5.16
N ASP A 334 11.53 8.86 -5.29
CA ASP A 334 12.16 9.15 -6.58
C ASP A 334 12.24 7.91 -7.45
N ARG A 335 11.92 8.07 -8.74
CA ARG A 335 11.99 7.00 -9.74
C ARG A 335 11.03 5.82 -9.50
N ILE A 336 10.33 5.75 -8.35
CA ILE A 336 9.22 4.83 -8.14
C ILE A 336 7.91 5.54 -8.48
N GLY A 337 7.54 6.57 -7.71
CA GLY A 337 6.30 7.32 -7.91
C GLY A 337 5.75 7.86 -6.60
N MET A 338 4.48 8.28 -6.63
CA MET A 338 3.81 8.92 -5.51
C MET A 338 2.44 8.30 -5.25
N ILE A 339 2.12 8.05 -3.99
CA ILE A 339 0.78 7.79 -3.49
C ILE A 339 0.21 9.06 -2.88
N ARG A 340 -1.10 9.29 -3.03
CA ARG A 340 -1.77 10.51 -2.55
C ARG A 340 -3.14 10.16 -2.00
N ASN A 341 -3.30 10.28 -0.70
CA ASN A 341 -4.49 9.82 0.00
C ASN A 341 -5.14 10.98 0.77
N VAL A 342 -6.45 11.14 0.60
CA VAL A 342 -7.25 12.10 1.37
C VAL A 342 -7.76 11.41 2.62
N ILE A 343 -7.61 12.06 3.77
CA ILE A 343 -8.17 11.58 5.02
C ILE A 343 -9.67 11.86 5.02
N ARG A 344 -10.49 10.81 5.11
CA ARG A 344 -11.95 10.92 5.00
C ARG A 344 -12.61 10.43 6.27
N GLN A 345 -13.36 11.30 6.92
CA GLN A 345 -14.19 10.89 8.05
C GLN A 345 -15.21 9.86 7.60
N VAL A 346 -15.28 8.75 8.33
CA VAL A 346 -16.34 7.76 8.19
C VAL A 346 -17.40 8.05 9.23
N THR A 347 -18.66 7.87 8.83
CA THR A 347 -19.81 7.87 9.75
C THR A 347 -20.09 6.42 10.10
N SER A 348 -20.05 6.11 11.38
CA SER A 348 -20.52 4.84 11.92
C SER A 348 -21.99 4.58 11.59
#